data_01bc6ed94a00c6c30149390960da78cf
#
_entry.id   01bc6ed94a00c6c30149390960da78cf
#
_cell.length_a   1.000
_cell.length_b   1.000
_cell.length_c   1.000
_cell.angle_alpha   90.00
_cell.angle_beta   90.00
_cell.angle_gamma   90.00
#
_symmetry.space_group_name_H-M   'P 1'
#
loop_
_entity.id
_entity.type
_entity.pdbx_description
1 polymer ?
#
loop_
_entity_poly.entity_id
_entity_poly.type
_entity_poly.pdbx_seq_one_letter_code
_entity_poly.pdbx_strand_id
1 'polypeptide(L)'
;MVVLDLLVLNPSFSGCAGAEGITPAQEQELADAKVAMDAAGKAKAEKYALEPLKQAQDLLVTAENARQSEDGVKFIQASRLARAYAELARAMAEVKSEEEKLAAIQEELEKTRAEVDLLKKSQ
;
A
#
# COMPACT_ATOMS: atom_id res chain seq x y z
N MET A 1 53.69 32.46 30.05
CA MET A 1 53.27 31.06 30.08
C MET A 1 51.75 31.00 29.91
N VAL A 2 51.35 30.74 28.76
CA VAL A 2 49.90 30.66 28.45
C VAL A 2 49.51 29.19 28.60
N VAL A 3 48.74 28.88 29.60
CA VAL A 3 48.09 27.57 29.72
C VAL A 3 46.88 27.62 28.84
N LEU A 4 46.96 26.98 27.69
CA LEU A 4 45.78 26.71 26.86
C LEU A 4 45.01 25.59 27.55
N ASP A 5 44.00 25.96 28.32
CA ASP A 5 42.98 25.03 28.70
C ASP A 5 42.19 24.65 27.44
N LEU A 6 42.59 23.52 26.91
CA LEU A 6 41.79 22.86 25.88
C LEU A 6 40.56 22.31 26.56
N LEU A 7 39.52 23.12 26.64
CA LEU A 7 38.18 22.65 26.93
C LEU A 7 37.79 21.70 25.80
N VAL A 8 38.07 20.43 26.00
CA VAL A 8 37.45 19.38 25.22
C VAL A 8 35.99 19.45 25.56
N LEU A 9 35.26 20.19 24.75
CA LEU A 9 33.80 20.03 24.65
C LEU A 9 33.59 18.62 24.16
N ASN A 10 33.38 17.71 25.06
CA ASN A 10 32.80 16.43 24.77
C ASN A 10 31.36 16.70 24.44
N PRO A 11 30.92 16.64 23.17
CA PRO A 11 29.50 16.49 22.91
C PRO A 11 29.17 15.12 23.44
N SER A 12 28.62 15.09 24.63
CA SER A 12 27.86 13.94 25.06
C SER A 12 26.76 13.78 24.01
N PHE A 13 27.08 13.02 23.02
CA PHE A 13 26.08 12.40 22.19
C PHE A 13 25.35 11.44 23.11
N SER A 14 24.43 11.97 23.90
CA SER A 14 23.35 11.19 24.44
C SER A 14 22.53 10.78 23.27
N GLY A 15 23.05 9.81 22.55
CA GLY A 15 22.22 8.99 21.74
C GLY A 15 21.27 8.30 22.70
N CYS A 16 20.23 8.98 23.11
CA CYS A 16 19.07 8.29 23.56
C CYS A 16 18.55 7.53 22.34
N ALA A 17 19.14 6.36 22.11
CA ALA A 17 18.41 5.25 21.49
C ALA A 17 17.28 4.89 22.46
N GLY A 18 16.58 5.90 22.92
CA GLY A 18 15.45 5.78 23.80
C GLY A 18 14.27 5.52 22.92
N ALA A 19 13.49 4.81 23.31
CA ALA A 19 12.08 4.71 23.34
C ALA A 19 11.39 6.09 23.27
N GLU A 20 11.89 6.93 22.43
CA GLU A 20 11.19 8.11 21.96
C GLU A 20 10.06 7.58 21.09
N GLY A 21 8.84 7.81 21.43
CA GLY A 21 7.66 7.33 20.75
C GLY A 21 7.71 7.45 19.22
N ILE A 22 6.66 7.12 18.55
CA ILE A 22 6.58 7.15 17.09
C ILE A 22 6.85 8.57 16.58
N THR A 23 7.80 8.72 15.67
CA THR A 23 8.15 10.02 15.07
C THR A 23 7.13 10.45 14.02
N PRO A 24 7.04 11.75 13.67
CA PRO A 24 6.18 12.21 12.58
C PRO A 24 6.47 11.55 11.23
N ALA A 25 7.74 11.25 10.93
CA ALA A 25 8.12 10.53 9.72
C ALA A 25 7.59 9.09 9.71
N GLN A 26 7.61 8.43 10.86
CA GLN A 26 7.01 7.10 11.00
C GLN A 26 5.49 7.13 10.90
N GLU A 27 4.84 8.14 11.48
CA GLU A 27 3.38 8.33 11.32
C GLU A 27 2.98 8.53 9.85
N GLN A 28 3.84 9.15 9.04
CA GLN A 28 3.59 9.30 7.62
C GLN A 28 3.55 7.94 6.89
N GLU A 29 4.39 6.99 7.28
CA GLU A 29 4.34 5.63 6.71
C GLU A 29 2.98 4.95 6.91
N LEU A 30 2.38 5.12 8.08
CA LEU A 30 1.03 4.62 8.35
C LEU A 30 -0.03 5.37 7.53
N ALA A 31 0.09 6.69 7.44
CA ALA A 31 -0.82 7.50 6.64
C ALA A 31 -0.77 7.09 5.17
N ASP A 32 0.41 6.86 4.61
CA ASP A 32 0.59 6.39 3.24
C ASP A 32 -0.02 5.00 3.02
N ALA A 33 0.11 4.11 4.00
CA ALA A 33 -0.53 2.79 3.96
C ALA A 33 -2.07 2.90 3.93
N LYS A 34 -2.64 3.80 4.71
CA LYS A 34 -4.10 4.05 4.70
C LYS A 34 -4.58 4.63 3.36
N VAL A 35 -3.82 5.52 2.76
CA VAL A 35 -4.11 6.04 1.41
C VAL A 35 -4.07 4.91 0.37
N ALA A 36 -3.09 4.02 0.45
CA ALA A 36 -3.01 2.87 -0.44
C ALA A 36 -4.21 1.91 -0.26
N MET A 37 -4.66 1.72 0.99
CA MET A 37 -5.87 0.93 1.28
C MET A 37 -7.13 1.53 0.64
N ASP A 38 -7.30 2.85 0.74
CA ASP A 38 -8.42 3.53 0.09
C ASP A 38 -8.37 3.37 -1.43
N ALA A 39 -7.20 3.48 -2.03
CA ALA A 39 -7.02 3.26 -3.46
C ALA A 39 -7.35 1.82 -3.88
N ALA A 40 -6.97 0.83 -3.06
CA ALA A 40 -7.35 -0.57 -3.29
C ALA A 40 -8.87 -0.78 -3.20
N GLY A 41 -9.54 -0.14 -2.25
CA GLY A 41 -11.00 -0.16 -2.12
C GLY A 41 -11.70 0.42 -3.36
N LYS A 42 -11.22 1.56 -3.85
CA LYS A 42 -11.72 2.19 -5.09
C LYS A 42 -11.52 1.32 -6.32
N ALA A 43 -10.46 0.53 -6.38
CA ALA A 43 -10.21 -0.45 -7.43
C ALA A 43 -11.02 -1.74 -7.28
N LYS A 44 -11.89 -1.83 -6.27
CA LYS A 44 -12.71 -3.02 -5.95
C LYS A 44 -11.88 -4.25 -5.58
N ALA A 45 -10.80 -4.04 -4.82
CA ALA A 45 -9.93 -5.13 -4.36
C ALA A 45 -10.66 -6.17 -3.50
N GLU A 46 -11.74 -5.81 -2.82
CA GLU A 46 -12.60 -6.76 -2.10
C GLU A 46 -13.17 -7.84 -3.02
N LYS A 47 -13.50 -7.47 -4.25
CA LYS A 47 -14.02 -8.39 -5.26
C LYS A 47 -12.91 -9.18 -5.96
N TYR A 48 -11.83 -8.51 -6.32
CA TYR A 48 -10.84 -9.05 -7.27
C TYR A 48 -9.52 -9.50 -6.65
N ALA A 49 -9.17 -8.99 -5.47
CA ALA A 49 -7.88 -9.21 -4.83
C ALA A 49 -8.03 -9.29 -3.31
N LEU A 50 -8.95 -10.11 -2.84
CA LEU A 50 -9.31 -10.21 -1.42
C LEU A 50 -8.13 -10.61 -0.55
N GLU A 51 -7.30 -11.55 -0.99
CA GLU A 51 -6.20 -12.10 -0.17
C GLU A 51 -5.16 -11.02 0.17
N PRO A 52 -4.54 -10.32 -0.79
CA PRO A 52 -3.61 -9.25 -0.46
C PRO A 52 -4.29 -8.08 0.28
N LEU A 53 -5.57 -7.82 0.04
CA LEU A 53 -6.30 -6.80 0.79
C LEU A 53 -6.42 -7.15 2.28
N LYS A 54 -6.71 -8.40 2.60
CA LYS A 54 -6.76 -8.88 3.99
C LYS A 54 -5.39 -8.80 4.65
N GLN A 55 -4.32 -9.18 3.95
CA GLN A 55 -2.96 -9.05 4.46
C GLN A 55 -2.64 -7.59 4.81
N ALA A 56 -3.03 -6.65 3.96
CA ALA A 56 -2.86 -5.23 4.23
C ALA A 56 -3.65 -4.78 5.46
N GLN A 57 -4.89 -5.22 5.61
CA GLN A 57 -5.74 -4.90 6.77
C GLN A 57 -5.14 -5.42 8.07
N ASP A 58 -4.69 -6.68 8.10
CA ASP A 58 -4.07 -7.29 9.28
C ASP A 58 -2.78 -6.56 9.68
N LEU A 59 -1.99 -6.14 8.69
CA LEU A 59 -0.78 -5.37 8.92
C LEU A 59 -1.06 -3.95 9.42
N LEU A 60 -2.15 -3.32 9.01
CA LEU A 60 -2.58 -2.04 9.59
C LEU A 60 -2.94 -2.19 11.07
N VAL A 61 -3.64 -3.26 11.44
CA VAL A 61 -3.92 -3.56 12.85
C VAL A 61 -2.61 -3.79 13.62
N THR A 62 -1.67 -4.52 13.04
CA THR A 62 -0.34 -4.73 13.64
C THR A 62 0.39 -3.40 13.84
N ALA A 63 0.34 -2.51 12.86
CA ALA A 63 0.95 -1.19 12.96
C ALA A 63 0.32 -0.35 14.08
N GLU A 64 -1.00 -0.32 14.17
CA GLU A 64 -1.68 0.42 15.25
C GLU A 64 -1.35 -0.15 16.64
N ASN A 65 -1.24 -1.46 16.78
CA ASN A 65 -0.83 -2.09 18.04
C ASN A 65 0.62 -1.74 18.39
N ALA A 66 1.51 -1.75 17.41
CA ALA A 66 2.92 -1.35 17.59
C ALA A 66 3.02 0.14 17.97
N ARG A 67 2.17 0.98 17.40
CA ARG A 67 2.06 2.39 17.77
C ARG A 67 1.68 2.57 19.23
N GLN A 68 0.68 1.84 19.71
CA GLN A 68 0.24 1.90 21.10
C GLN A 68 1.31 1.43 22.09
N SER A 69 2.12 0.44 21.68
CA SER A 69 3.23 -0.07 22.49
C SER A 69 4.55 0.68 22.26
N GLU A 70 4.53 1.73 21.47
CA GLU A 70 5.72 2.55 21.13
C GLU A 70 6.89 1.75 20.50
N ASP A 71 6.58 0.63 19.85
CA ASP A 71 7.52 -0.18 19.09
C ASP A 71 7.71 0.41 17.68
N GLY A 72 8.64 1.36 17.56
CA GLY A 72 8.86 2.08 16.32
C GLY A 72 9.36 1.21 15.17
N VAL A 73 10.14 0.18 15.43
CA VAL A 73 10.63 -0.75 14.41
C VAL A 73 9.50 -1.57 13.84
N LYS A 74 8.71 -2.18 14.70
CA LYS A 74 7.55 -2.97 14.30
C LYS A 74 6.49 -2.11 13.61
N PHE A 75 6.28 -0.89 14.10
CA PHE A 75 5.38 0.08 13.50
C PHE A 75 5.74 0.41 12.06
N ILE A 76 7.01 0.74 11.78
CA ILE A 76 7.47 1.02 10.41
C ILE A 76 7.35 -0.20 9.52
N GLN A 77 7.80 -1.36 9.97
CA GLN A 77 7.75 -2.60 9.19
C GLN A 77 6.32 -2.96 8.81
N ALA A 78 5.41 -2.94 9.78
CA ALA A 78 4.00 -3.25 9.54
C ALA A 78 3.35 -2.22 8.61
N SER A 79 3.62 -0.94 8.78
CA SER A 79 3.09 0.13 7.93
C SER A 79 3.55 0.00 6.48
N ARG A 80 4.83 -0.24 6.25
CA ARG A 80 5.39 -0.44 4.91
C ARG A 80 4.86 -1.70 4.22
N LEU A 81 4.75 -2.80 4.97
CA LEU A 81 4.17 -4.03 4.44
C LEU A 81 2.68 -3.87 4.13
N ALA A 82 1.93 -3.20 4.99
CA ALA A 82 0.52 -2.88 4.74
C ALA A 82 0.35 -2.09 3.44
N ARG A 83 1.16 -1.07 3.24
CA ARG A 83 1.19 -0.30 2.01
C ARG A 83 1.49 -1.17 0.79
N ALA A 84 2.53 -2.00 0.86
CA ALA A 84 2.93 -2.86 -0.25
C ALA A 84 1.82 -3.85 -0.62
N TYR A 85 1.16 -4.49 0.35
CA TYR A 85 0.03 -5.38 0.10
C TYR A 85 -1.21 -4.65 -0.43
N ALA A 86 -1.47 -3.43 0.03
CA ALA A 86 -2.55 -2.62 -0.50
C ALA A 86 -2.30 -2.21 -1.97
N GLU A 87 -1.09 -1.82 -2.30
CA GLU A 87 -0.68 -1.53 -3.69
C GLU A 87 -0.76 -2.77 -4.58
N LEU A 88 -0.37 -3.94 -4.08
CA LEU A 88 -0.54 -5.22 -4.76
C LEU A 88 -2.01 -5.54 -5.00
N ALA A 89 -2.85 -5.40 -3.97
CA ALA A 89 -4.29 -5.63 -4.08
C ALA A 89 -4.94 -4.71 -5.13
N ARG A 90 -4.56 -3.45 -5.14
CA ARG A 90 -5.00 -2.49 -6.14
C ARG A 90 -4.60 -2.92 -7.55
N ALA A 91 -3.32 -3.22 -7.78
CA ALA A 91 -2.82 -3.60 -9.08
C ALA A 91 -3.49 -4.87 -9.61
N MET A 92 -3.65 -5.89 -8.77
CA MET A 92 -4.37 -7.12 -9.12
C MET A 92 -5.83 -6.86 -9.45
N ALA A 93 -6.49 -6.01 -8.69
CA ALA A 93 -7.89 -5.65 -8.93
C ALA A 93 -8.07 -4.90 -10.25
N GLU A 94 -7.19 -3.98 -10.56
CA GLU A 94 -7.19 -3.25 -11.84
C GLU A 94 -7.02 -4.20 -13.02
N VAL A 95 -6.06 -5.12 -12.98
CA VAL A 95 -5.85 -6.11 -14.03
C VAL A 95 -7.07 -7.00 -14.24
N LYS A 96 -7.62 -7.56 -13.18
CA LYS A 96 -8.81 -8.43 -13.27
C LYS A 96 -10.04 -7.70 -13.79
N SER A 97 -10.24 -6.45 -13.37
CA SER A 97 -11.31 -5.61 -13.87
C SER A 97 -11.18 -5.34 -15.38
N GLU A 98 -9.97 -5.09 -15.85
CA GLU A 98 -9.71 -4.88 -17.29
C GLU A 98 -9.87 -6.19 -18.10
N GLU A 99 -9.47 -7.33 -17.54
CA GLU A 99 -9.72 -8.64 -18.14
C GLU A 99 -11.21 -8.93 -18.33
N GLU A 100 -12.05 -8.61 -17.34
CA GLU A 100 -13.51 -8.75 -17.46
C GLU A 100 -14.08 -7.85 -18.54
N LYS A 101 -13.63 -6.60 -18.62
CA LYS A 101 -14.06 -5.68 -19.68
C LYS A 101 -13.66 -6.17 -21.05
N LEU A 102 -12.44 -6.68 -21.20
CA LEU A 102 -11.95 -7.24 -22.44
C LEU A 102 -12.79 -8.43 -22.87
N ALA A 103 -13.12 -9.35 -21.96
CA ALA A 103 -13.96 -10.50 -22.26
C ALA A 103 -15.36 -10.08 -22.72
N ALA A 104 -15.95 -9.07 -22.09
CA ALA A 104 -17.26 -8.53 -22.49
C ALA A 104 -17.22 -7.91 -23.90
N ILE A 105 -16.17 -7.15 -24.21
CA ILE A 105 -15.99 -6.55 -25.54
C ILE A 105 -15.79 -7.62 -26.61
N GLN A 106 -15.03 -8.68 -26.33
CA GLN A 106 -14.83 -9.79 -27.24
C GLN A 106 -16.14 -10.51 -27.55
N GLU A 107 -16.97 -10.75 -26.54
CA GLU A 107 -18.31 -11.34 -26.72
C GLU A 107 -19.21 -10.46 -27.60
N GLU A 108 -19.23 -9.16 -27.33
CA GLU A 108 -20.01 -8.21 -28.15
C GLU A 108 -19.49 -8.16 -29.60
N LEU A 109 -18.18 -8.20 -29.80
CA LEU A 109 -17.59 -8.23 -31.13
C LEU A 109 -18.01 -9.47 -31.91
N GLU A 110 -18.02 -10.64 -31.28
CA GLU A 110 -18.46 -11.89 -31.93
C GLU A 110 -19.94 -11.85 -32.31
N LYS A 111 -20.80 -11.32 -31.43
CA LYS A 111 -22.22 -11.12 -31.74
C LYS A 111 -22.41 -10.19 -32.93
N THR A 112 -21.72 -9.07 -32.94
CA THR A 112 -21.82 -8.10 -34.04
C THR A 112 -21.33 -8.67 -35.37
N ARG A 113 -20.24 -9.44 -35.35
CA ARG A 113 -19.75 -10.15 -36.54
C ARG A 113 -20.79 -11.13 -37.08
N ALA A 114 -21.43 -11.92 -36.21
CA ALA A 114 -22.47 -12.84 -36.59
C ALA A 114 -23.66 -12.12 -37.20
N GLU A 115 -24.10 -10.99 -36.66
CA GLU A 115 -25.16 -10.16 -37.23
C GLU A 115 -24.79 -9.60 -38.60
N VAL A 116 -23.58 -9.11 -38.78
CA VAL A 116 -23.07 -8.64 -40.08
C VAL A 116 -23.12 -9.76 -41.12
N ASP A 117 -22.66 -10.96 -40.74
CA ASP A 117 -22.67 -12.13 -41.66
C ASP A 117 -24.08 -12.52 -42.05
N LEU A 118 -25.05 -12.49 -41.13
CA LEU A 118 -26.47 -12.72 -41.43
C LEU A 118 -27.03 -11.67 -42.37
N LEU A 119 -26.73 -10.41 -42.16
CA LEU A 119 -27.19 -9.33 -43.04
C LEU A 119 -26.58 -9.42 -44.44
N LYS A 120 -25.33 -9.83 -44.56
CA LYS A 120 -24.70 -10.07 -45.87
C LYS A 120 -25.36 -11.21 -46.62
N LYS A 121 -25.78 -12.28 -45.95
CA LYS A 121 -26.45 -13.43 -46.56
C LYS A 121 -27.88 -13.12 -47.02
N SER A 122 -28.53 -12.10 -46.44
CA SER A 122 -29.88 -11.70 -46.78
C SER A 122 -29.97 -10.73 -47.96
N GLN A 123 -28.86 -10.36 -48.54
CA GLN A 123 -28.82 -9.49 -49.73
C GLN A 123 -28.81 -10.29 -51.04
#